data_b537e0217094ef9834397d6fce5714ad
#
_entry.id   b537e0217094ef9834397d6fce5714ad
#
_cell.length_a   1.000
_cell.length_b   1.000
_cell.length_c   1.000
_cell.angle_alpha   90.00
_cell.angle_beta   90.00
_cell.angle_gamma   90.00
#
_symmetry.space_group_name_H-M   'P 1'
#
loop_
_entity.id
_entity.type
_entity.pdbx_description
1 polymer ?
#
loop_
_entity_poly.entity_id
_entity_poly.type
_entity_poly.pdbx_seq_one_letter_code
_entity_poly.pdbx_strand_id
1 'polypeptide(L)'
;MSDKKYWIWLSQALGAGARVDEILSAFPEPEKLYFADDAERMTAGVFTRRQLERLNKTKLSDAETAIRVCAKNGWEICVPTDGDYPEELKRLADMPLVLYVDGDISRIKDKISIGIVGTRQPSYDSTCIARAVAGDLASAGAAVISGGALGIDSAAHEGAVAAGGVTVCVMGCGLGCDYLRDNEPLRRRIRETGALCLLYTSPSPRDPK
;
A
#
# COMPACT_ATOMS: atom_id res chain seq x y z
N MET A 1 -3.29 -15.27 12.21
CA MET A 1 -3.77 -15.26 10.80
C MET A 1 -5.28 -15.07 10.67
N SER A 2 -6.08 -15.37 11.69
CA SER A 2 -7.56 -15.27 11.63
C SER A 2 -8.07 -13.85 11.39
N ASP A 3 -7.41 -12.83 11.92
CA ASP A 3 -7.94 -11.47 11.99
C ASP A 3 -7.73 -10.63 10.72
N LYS A 4 -6.69 -10.92 9.93
CA LYS A 4 -6.37 -10.13 8.71
C LYS A 4 -7.50 -10.17 7.66
N LYS A 5 -8.31 -11.22 7.60
CA LYS A 5 -9.44 -11.29 6.68
C LYS A 5 -10.49 -10.21 6.92
N TYR A 6 -10.70 -9.79 8.17
CA TYR A 6 -11.65 -8.73 8.50
C TYR A 6 -11.11 -7.34 8.14
N TRP A 7 -9.80 -7.12 8.27
CA TRP A 7 -9.14 -5.91 7.77
C TRP A 7 -9.27 -5.79 6.25
N ILE A 8 -9.04 -6.89 5.52
CA ILE A 8 -9.18 -6.93 4.05
C ILE A 8 -10.64 -6.71 3.64
N TRP A 9 -11.59 -7.40 4.30
CA TRP A 9 -13.01 -7.21 4.06
C TRP A 9 -13.41 -5.75 4.25
N LEU A 10 -13.00 -5.12 5.34
CA LEU A 10 -13.31 -3.72 5.62
C LEU A 10 -12.69 -2.79 4.57
N SER A 11 -11.43 -3.00 4.21
CA SER A 11 -10.76 -2.23 3.15
C SER A 11 -11.51 -2.31 1.82
N GLN A 12 -11.97 -3.50 1.43
CA GLN A 12 -12.74 -3.72 0.21
C GLN A 12 -14.13 -3.07 0.27
N ALA A 13 -14.77 -3.12 1.43
CA ALA A 13 -16.09 -2.51 1.64
C ALA A 13 -16.04 -0.99 1.63
N LEU A 14 -15.07 -0.37 2.28
CA LEU A 14 -14.96 1.08 2.35
C LEU A 14 -14.43 1.69 1.05
N GLY A 15 -13.39 1.09 0.47
CA GLY A 15 -12.64 1.67 -0.65
C GLY A 15 -11.76 2.85 -0.21
N ALA A 16 -11.14 3.51 -1.19
CA ALA A 16 -10.26 4.66 -0.94
C ALA A 16 -11.03 5.90 -0.46
N GLY A 17 -10.40 6.71 0.38
CA GLY A 17 -10.91 8.02 0.85
C GLY A 17 -11.99 7.93 1.93
N ALA A 18 -12.19 6.79 2.58
CA ALA A 18 -13.08 6.68 3.73
C ALA A 18 -12.42 7.30 4.98
N ARG A 19 -13.25 7.87 5.87
CA ARG A 19 -12.79 8.36 7.19
C ARG A 19 -12.56 7.17 8.13
N VAL A 20 -11.44 6.50 7.91
CA VAL A 20 -11.06 5.28 8.63
C VAL A 20 -10.82 5.56 10.12
N ASP A 21 -10.28 6.72 10.44
CA ASP A 21 -10.07 7.21 11.81
C ASP A 21 -11.36 7.20 12.64
N GLU A 22 -12.46 7.72 12.09
CA GLU A 22 -13.78 7.74 12.75
C GLU A 22 -14.35 6.32 12.88
N ILE A 23 -14.21 5.51 11.83
CA ILE A 23 -14.72 4.13 11.82
C ILE A 23 -14.00 3.27 12.86
N LEU A 24 -12.67 3.33 12.93
CA LEU A 24 -11.90 2.58 13.91
C LEU A 24 -12.05 3.12 15.34
N SER A 25 -12.41 4.39 15.50
CA SER A 25 -12.79 4.93 16.83
C SER A 25 -14.09 4.30 17.33
N ALA A 26 -15.07 4.05 16.45
CA ALA A 26 -16.32 3.39 16.81
C ALA A 26 -16.18 1.86 16.87
N PHE A 27 -15.41 1.28 15.96
CA PHE A 27 -15.16 -0.16 15.83
C PHE A 27 -13.65 -0.44 15.73
N PRO A 28 -12.92 -0.48 16.87
CA PRO A 28 -11.46 -0.70 16.85
C PRO A 28 -11.03 -2.05 16.25
N GLU A 29 -11.92 -3.03 16.28
CA GLU A 29 -11.70 -4.37 15.77
C GLU A 29 -12.62 -4.62 14.57
N PRO A 30 -12.11 -4.73 13.33
CA PRO A 30 -12.92 -4.99 12.14
C PRO A 30 -13.75 -6.28 12.22
N GLU A 31 -13.31 -7.25 13.00
CA GLU A 31 -14.10 -8.47 13.27
C GLU A 31 -15.41 -8.15 13.98
N LYS A 32 -15.39 -7.29 15.00
CA LYS A 32 -16.61 -6.87 15.71
C LYS A 32 -17.56 -6.13 14.78
N LEU A 33 -17.02 -5.27 13.92
CA LEU A 33 -17.82 -4.58 12.90
C LEU A 33 -18.44 -5.57 11.90
N TYR A 34 -17.74 -6.63 11.54
CA TYR A 34 -18.26 -7.65 10.63
C TYR A 34 -19.50 -8.35 11.22
N PHE A 35 -19.48 -8.67 12.51
CA PHE A 35 -20.57 -9.33 13.22
C PHE A 35 -21.64 -8.37 13.79
N ALA A 36 -21.40 -7.05 13.79
CA ALA A 36 -22.38 -6.06 14.20
C ALA A 36 -23.60 -6.10 13.28
N ASP A 37 -24.78 -5.90 13.84
CA ASP A 37 -26.00 -5.80 13.05
C ASP A 37 -26.16 -4.42 12.38
N ASP A 38 -27.16 -4.28 11.50
CA ASP A 38 -27.40 -3.03 10.78
C ASP A 38 -27.79 -1.88 11.75
N ALA A 39 -28.46 -2.17 12.85
CA ALA A 39 -28.86 -1.16 13.81
C ALA A 39 -27.64 -0.61 14.57
N GLU A 40 -26.73 -1.45 14.96
CA GLU A 40 -25.46 -1.07 15.62
C GLU A 40 -24.61 -0.21 14.67
N ARG A 41 -24.45 -0.63 13.40
CA ARG A 41 -23.71 0.12 12.38
C ARG A 41 -24.33 1.48 12.09
N MET A 42 -25.66 1.56 12.02
CA MET A 42 -26.38 2.82 11.80
C MET A 42 -26.27 3.75 13.00
N THR A 43 -26.40 3.23 14.22
CA THR A 43 -26.34 4.00 15.47
C THR A 43 -24.97 4.62 15.68
N ALA A 44 -23.90 3.98 15.23
CA ALA A 44 -22.54 4.51 15.31
C ALA A 44 -22.36 5.85 14.54
N GLY A 45 -23.18 6.11 13.51
CA GLY A 45 -23.21 7.38 12.80
C GLY A 45 -21.96 7.72 11.95
N VAL A 46 -21.01 6.77 11.82
CA VAL A 46 -19.71 6.96 11.12
C VAL A 46 -19.75 6.50 9.66
N PHE A 47 -20.83 5.88 9.23
CA PHE A 47 -20.94 5.34 7.89
C PHE A 47 -21.91 6.15 7.02
N THR A 48 -21.54 6.39 5.78
CA THR A 48 -22.50 6.83 4.76
C THR A 48 -23.43 5.68 4.37
N ARG A 49 -24.62 5.99 3.84
CA ARG A 49 -25.55 4.97 3.32
C ARG A 49 -24.89 4.03 2.33
N ARG A 50 -24.06 4.56 1.42
CA ARG A 50 -23.33 3.77 0.42
C ARG A 50 -22.33 2.81 1.06
N GLN A 51 -21.66 3.22 2.15
CA GLN A 51 -20.73 2.33 2.89
C GLN A 51 -21.50 1.21 3.59
N LEU A 52 -22.64 1.48 4.23
CA LEU A 52 -23.49 0.44 4.83
C LEU A 52 -23.93 -0.60 3.80
N GLU A 53 -24.39 -0.14 2.62
CA GLU A 53 -24.78 -1.05 1.54
C GLU A 53 -23.58 -1.92 1.05
N ARG A 54 -22.37 -1.35 1.01
CA ARG A 54 -21.17 -2.09 0.61
C ARG A 54 -20.70 -3.07 1.68
N LEU A 55 -20.75 -2.70 2.96
CA LEU A 55 -20.45 -3.62 4.08
C LEU A 55 -21.30 -4.89 3.98
N ASN A 56 -22.60 -4.75 3.67
CA ASN A 56 -23.51 -5.87 3.53
C ASN A 56 -23.30 -6.71 2.25
N LYS A 57 -22.77 -6.10 1.19
CA LYS A 57 -22.52 -6.79 -0.11
C LYS A 57 -21.15 -7.43 -0.21
N THR A 58 -20.16 -6.90 0.52
CA THR A 58 -18.79 -7.40 0.44
C THR A 58 -18.67 -8.74 1.15
N LYS A 59 -18.16 -9.74 0.45
CA LYS A 59 -18.09 -11.11 0.96
C LYS A 59 -16.74 -11.35 1.64
N LEU A 60 -16.75 -12.03 2.77
CA LEU A 60 -15.52 -12.44 3.45
C LEU A 60 -14.68 -13.43 2.59
N SER A 61 -15.34 -14.20 1.72
CA SER A 61 -14.66 -15.09 0.76
C SER A 61 -13.72 -14.35 -0.21
N ASP A 62 -13.99 -13.08 -0.49
CA ASP A 62 -13.14 -12.27 -1.37
C ASP A 62 -11.84 -11.91 -0.62
N ALA A 63 -11.93 -11.60 0.66
CA ALA A 63 -10.77 -11.40 1.54
C ALA A 63 -9.94 -12.70 1.68
N GLU A 64 -10.59 -13.84 1.85
CA GLU A 64 -9.91 -15.13 1.90
C GLU A 64 -9.22 -15.48 0.57
N THR A 65 -9.80 -15.06 -0.54
CA THR A 65 -9.19 -15.20 -1.87
C THR A 65 -7.94 -14.33 -1.99
N ALA A 66 -7.99 -13.08 -1.50
CA ALA A 66 -6.82 -12.20 -1.46
C ALA A 66 -5.68 -12.81 -0.62
N ILE A 67 -5.99 -13.39 0.54
CA ILE A 67 -5.00 -14.09 1.38
C ILE A 67 -4.35 -15.25 0.62
N ARG A 68 -5.15 -16.09 -0.06
CA ARG A 68 -4.62 -17.20 -0.86
C ARG A 68 -3.72 -16.74 -2.00
N VAL A 69 -4.10 -15.64 -2.67
CA VAL A 69 -3.29 -15.06 -3.76
C VAL A 69 -1.95 -14.55 -3.21
N CYS A 70 -1.96 -13.84 -2.10
CA CYS A 70 -0.72 -13.38 -1.45
C CYS A 70 0.18 -14.55 -1.05
N ALA A 71 -0.37 -15.54 -0.38
CA ALA A 71 0.39 -16.73 0.04
C ALA A 71 1.00 -17.49 -1.15
N LYS A 72 0.25 -17.63 -2.27
CA LYS A 72 0.76 -18.27 -3.48
C LYS A 72 1.94 -17.54 -4.12
N ASN A 73 1.95 -16.21 -4.03
CA ASN A 73 2.99 -15.37 -4.66
C ASN A 73 4.12 -14.96 -3.69
N GLY A 74 4.06 -15.39 -2.43
CA GLY A 74 5.03 -14.97 -1.42
C GLY A 74 4.89 -13.51 -0.99
N TRP A 75 3.72 -12.90 -1.22
CA TRP A 75 3.43 -11.54 -0.80
C TRP A 75 2.94 -11.48 0.64
N GLU A 76 3.32 -10.47 1.35
CA GLU A 76 2.86 -10.22 2.70
C GLU A 76 1.63 -9.33 2.73
N ILE A 77 0.85 -9.49 3.80
CA ILE A 77 -0.29 -8.63 4.11
C ILE A 77 0.04 -7.95 5.43
N CYS A 78 0.17 -6.63 5.41
CA CYS A 78 0.43 -5.83 6.58
C CYS A 78 -0.80 -4.98 6.93
N VAL A 79 -1.22 -5.02 8.19
CA VAL A 79 -2.41 -4.33 8.72
C VAL A 79 -2.02 -3.44 9.91
N PRO A 80 -2.83 -2.44 10.31
CA PRO A 80 -2.46 -1.47 11.33
C PRO A 80 -2.05 -2.03 12.70
N THR A 81 -2.41 -3.28 13.01
CA THR A 81 -2.01 -3.97 14.23
C THR A 81 -0.66 -4.68 14.13
N ASP A 82 -0.09 -4.79 12.94
CA ASP A 82 1.23 -5.40 12.75
C ASP A 82 2.35 -4.43 13.14
N GLY A 83 3.44 -4.96 13.70
CA GLY A 83 4.59 -4.17 14.14
C GLY A 83 5.40 -3.51 13.01
N ASP A 84 5.20 -3.99 11.77
CA ASP A 84 5.86 -3.48 10.57
C ASP A 84 4.97 -2.52 9.76
N TYR A 85 3.75 -2.25 10.25
CA TYR A 85 2.90 -1.24 9.62
C TYR A 85 3.48 0.16 9.87
N PRO A 86 3.67 0.99 8.82
CA PRO A 86 4.27 2.32 8.97
C PRO A 86 3.43 3.25 9.86
N GLU A 87 3.99 3.72 10.95
CA GLU A 87 3.29 4.54 11.95
C GLU A 87 2.79 5.88 11.38
N GLU A 88 3.49 6.42 10.37
CA GLU A 88 3.10 7.65 9.69
C GLU A 88 1.74 7.51 8.99
N LEU A 89 1.43 6.33 8.47
CA LEU A 89 0.15 6.07 7.81
C LEU A 89 -1.02 6.06 8.80
N LYS A 90 -0.79 5.68 10.06
CA LYS A 90 -1.83 5.67 11.11
C LYS A 90 -2.35 7.07 11.46
N ARG A 91 -1.59 8.12 11.11
CA ARG A 91 -1.97 9.52 11.35
C ARG A 91 -2.92 10.08 10.30
N LEU A 92 -3.13 9.35 9.21
CA LEU A 92 -4.02 9.77 8.12
C LEU A 92 -5.47 9.42 8.47
N ALA A 93 -6.38 10.35 8.22
CA ALA A 93 -7.81 10.12 8.42
C ALA A 93 -8.36 8.99 7.53
N ASP A 94 -7.78 8.83 6.34
CA ASP A 94 -8.10 7.80 5.36
C ASP A 94 -6.99 6.74 5.25
N MET A 95 -6.36 6.41 6.38
CA MET A 95 -5.25 5.47 6.40
C MET A 95 -5.57 4.15 5.68
N PRO A 96 -4.62 3.57 4.94
CA PRO A 96 -4.80 2.26 4.30
C PRO A 96 -4.99 1.17 5.35
N LEU A 97 -6.12 0.47 5.35
CA LEU A 97 -6.38 -0.64 6.27
C LEU A 97 -5.54 -1.88 5.97
N VAL A 98 -5.02 -1.99 4.76
CA VAL A 98 -4.23 -3.13 4.30
C VAL A 98 -3.15 -2.65 3.35
N LEU A 99 -1.93 -3.11 3.58
CA LEU A 99 -0.83 -3.00 2.65
C LEU A 99 -0.54 -4.41 2.11
N TYR A 100 -0.58 -4.57 0.80
CA TYR A 100 -0.07 -5.77 0.14
C TYR A 100 1.37 -5.52 -0.26
N VAL A 101 2.29 -6.37 0.16
CA VAL A 101 3.73 -6.11 0.09
C VAL A 101 4.45 -7.26 -0.61
N ASP A 102 5.26 -6.92 -1.61
CA ASP A 102 6.22 -7.81 -2.25
C ASP A 102 7.62 -7.28 -1.95
N GLY A 103 8.35 -7.93 -1.06
CA GLY A 103 9.59 -7.49 -0.44
C GLY A 103 9.46 -7.31 1.07
N ASP A 104 10.19 -6.37 1.65
CA ASP A 104 10.29 -6.17 3.10
C ASP A 104 10.00 -4.72 3.48
N ILE A 105 8.77 -4.43 3.91
CA ILE A 105 8.34 -3.10 4.32
C ILE A 105 8.95 -2.68 5.66
N SER A 106 9.40 -3.62 6.50
CA SER A 106 10.02 -3.32 7.79
C SER A 106 11.30 -2.50 7.65
N ARG A 107 11.93 -2.53 6.48
CA ARG A 107 13.15 -1.77 6.18
C ARG A 107 12.99 -0.26 6.23
N ILE A 108 11.77 0.27 6.15
CA ILE A 108 11.53 1.72 6.33
C ILE A 108 11.37 2.11 7.79
N LYS A 109 11.26 1.15 8.69
CA LYS A 109 11.12 1.40 10.13
C LYS A 109 12.29 2.24 10.64
N ASP A 110 11.96 3.24 11.44
CA ASP A 110 12.92 4.18 12.03
C ASP A 110 13.71 5.04 10.99
N LYS A 111 13.24 5.06 9.73
CA LYS A 111 13.82 5.89 8.68
C LYS A 111 12.89 7.06 8.33
N ILE A 112 13.50 8.18 7.97
CA ILE A 112 12.76 9.28 7.35
C ILE A 112 12.35 8.83 5.95
N SER A 113 11.04 8.78 5.69
CA SER A 113 10.48 8.46 4.37
C SER A 113 10.32 9.73 3.54
N ILE A 114 10.93 9.76 2.36
CA ILE A 114 10.90 10.92 1.46
C ILE A 114 10.30 10.51 0.12
N GLY A 115 9.17 11.15 -0.23
CA GLY A 115 8.50 10.96 -1.52
C GLY A 115 9.20 11.73 -2.64
N ILE A 116 9.56 11.06 -3.75
CA ILE A 116 10.07 11.68 -4.96
C ILE A 116 9.14 11.26 -6.10
N VAL A 117 8.42 12.21 -6.67
CA VAL A 117 7.46 11.96 -7.76
C VAL A 117 7.61 13.02 -8.85
N GLY A 118 7.25 12.66 -10.07
CA GLY A 118 7.33 13.63 -11.16
C GLY A 118 6.76 13.13 -12.50
N THR A 119 7.11 13.82 -13.54
CA THR A 119 6.65 13.53 -14.90
C THR A 119 7.15 12.19 -15.43
N ARG A 120 6.32 11.54 -16.25
CA ARG A 120 6.69 10.30 -16.96
C ARG A 120 7.60 10.55 -18.18
N GLN A 121 7.75 11.81 -18.60
CA GLN A 121 8.59 12.24 -19.71
C GLN A 121 9.48 13.40 -19.25
N PRO A 122 10.48 13.15 -18.39
CA PRO A 122 11.41 14.16 -17.91
C PRO A 122 12.44 14.51 -18.98
N SER A 123 13.06 15.70 -18.87
CA SER A 123 14.31 15.98 -19.56
C SER A 123 15.44 15.10 -19.01
N TYR A 124 16.52 15.00 -19.78
CA TYR A 124 17.73 14.30 -19.33
C TYR A 124 18.26 14.87 -18.00
N ASP A 125 18.35 16.18 -17.90
CA ASP A 125 18.83 16.85 -16.67
C ASP A 125 17.95 16.55 -15.47
N SER A 126 16.61 16.62 -15.64
CA SER A 126 15.67 16.28 -14.57
C SER A 126 15.83 14.85 -14.10
N THR A 127 16.08 13.91 -15.01
CA THR A 127 16.34 12.50 -14.69
C THR A 127 17.63 12.34 -13.88
N CYS A 128 18.71 13.02 -14.30
CA CYS A 128 19.99 13.01 -13.59
C CYS A 128 19.85 13.60 -12.18
N ILE A 129 19.16 14.72 -12.05
CA ILE A 129 18.93 15.39 -10.74
C ILE A 129 18.11 14.46 -9.82
N ALA A 130 16.99 13.89 -10.30
CA ALA A 130 16.17 13.02 -9.49
C ALA A 130 16.94 11.79 -8.99
N ARG A 131 17.76 11.19 -9.86
CA ARG A 131 18.63 10.06 -9.50
C ARG A 131 19.68 10.45 -8.46
N ALA A 132 20.36 11.58 -8.65
CA ALA A 132 21.39 12.05 -7.72
C ALA A 132 20.79 12.37 -6.34
N VAL A 133 19.70 13.14 -6.29
CA VAL A 133 19.00 13.49 -5.04
C VAL A 133 18.54 12.24 -4.30
N ALA A 134 17.93 11.28 -5.02
CA ALA A 134 17.49 10.02 -4.40
C ALA A 134 18.66 9.21 -3.85
N GLY A 135 19.80 9.18 -4.57
CA GLY A 135 21.02 8.51 -4.11
C GLY A 135 21.60 9.16 -2.85
N ASP A 136 21.67 10.49 -2.82
CA ASP A 136 22.16 11.24 -1.67
C ASP A 136 21.29 11.03 -0.43
N LEU A 137 19.96 11.10 -0.59
CA LEU A 137 18.99 10.84 0.48
C LEU A 137 19.11 9.41 1.01
N ALA A 138 19.22 8.43 0.12
CA ALA A 138 19.37 7.04 0.47
C ALA A 138 20.71 6.77 1.20
N SER A 139 21.81 7.40 0.74
CA SER A 139 23.11 7.37 1.40
C SER A 139 23.10 8.01 2.80
N ALA A 140 22.25 9.03 2.99
CA ALA A 140 22.03 9.64 4.30
C ALA A 140 21.11 8.82 5.22
N GLY A 141 20.65 7.65 4.78
CA GLY A 141 19.84 6.72 5.58
C GLY A 141 18.32 6.90 5.44
N ALA A 142 17.84 7.83 4.61
CA ALA A 142 16.42 7.98 4.32
C ALA A 142 15.89 6.83 3.45
N ALA A 143 14.59 6.54 3.56
CA ALA A 143 13.88 5.68 2.63
C ALA A 143 13.26 6.53 1.51
N VAL A 144 13.54 6.16 0.26
CA VAL A 144 12.97 6.83 -0.91
C VAL A 144 11.66 6.15 -1.32
N ILE A 145 10.57 6.91 -1.34
CA ILE A 145 9.23 6.42 -1.70
C ILE A 145 8.83 7.01 -3.06
N SER A 146 8.39 6.17 -3.98
CA SER A 146 7.90 6.65 -5.28
C SER A 146 6.83 5.71 -5.87
N GLY A 147 6.21 6.11 -6.99
CA GLY A 147 5.08 5.37 -7.60
C GLY A 147 5.50 4.31 -8.63
N GLY A 148 6.78 4.20 -8.97
CA GLY A 148 7.29 3.20 -9.92
C GLY A 148 6.88 3.42 -11.37
N ALA A 149 6.40 4.61 -11.74
CA ALA A 149 6.15 4.98 -13.12
C ALA A 149 7.46 5.21 -13.91
N LEU A 150 7.37 5.26 -15.23
CA LEU A 150 8.50 5.72 -16.04
C LEU A 150 8.86 7.17 -15.70
N GLY A 151 10.11 7.58 -15.95
CA GLY A 151 10.58 8.94 -15.76
C GLY A 151 11.14 9.20 -14.36
N ILE A 152 10.67 10.23 -13.69
CA ILE A 152 11.21 10.66 -12.38
C ILE A 152 11.13 9.58 -11.33
N ASP A 153 10.01 8.84 -11.27
CA ASP A 153 9.84 7.78 -10.29
C ASP A 153 10.89 6.68 -10.46
N SER A 154 11.10 6.22 -11.71
CA SER A 154 12.15 5.23 -12.01
C SER A 154 13.55 5.76 -11.67
N ALA A 155 13.85 7.02 -12.02
CA ALA A 155 15.14 7.64 -11.70
C ALA A 155 15.38 7.72 -10.18
N ALA A 156 14.35 8.03 -9.40
CA ALA A 156 14.43 8.06 -7.94
C ALA A 156 14.75 6.67 -7.36
N HIS A 157 14.02 5.64 -7.81
CA HIS A 157 14.30 4.27 -7.39
C HIS A 157 15.70 3.81 -7.80
N GLU A 158 16.11 4.10 -9.04
CA GLU A 158 17.47 3.76 -9.54
C GLU A 158 18.57 4.41 -8.68
N GLY A 159 18.40 5.68 -8.31
CA GLY A 159 19.34 6.39 -7.45
C GLY A 159 19.46 5.76 -6.08
N ALA A 160 18.33 5.50 -5.42
CA ALA A 160 18.29 4.87 -4.11
C ALA A 160 18.91 3.46 -4.12
N VAL A 161 18.55 2.64 -5.12
CA VAL A 161 19.10 1.28 -5.27
C VAL A 161 20.60 1.30 -5.58
N ALA A 162 21.07 2.23 -6.41
CA ALA A 162 22.50 2.38 -6.73
C ALA A 162 23.33 2.77 -5.51
N ALA A 163 22.75 3.54 -4.58
CA ALA A 163 23.36 3.91 -3.31
C ALA A 163 23.31 2.79 -2.24
N GLY A 164 22.68 1.64 -2.53
CA GLY A 164 22.48 0.56 -1.56
C GLY A 164 21.46 0.90 -0.47
N GLY A 165 20.64 1.93 -0.67
CA GLY A 165 19.64 2.40 0.29
C GLY A 165 18.28 1.74 0.14
N VAL A 166 17.37 2.09 1.03
CA VAL A 166 16.00 1.56 1.05
C VAL A 166 15.09 2.36 0.13
N THR A 167 14.29 1.66 -0.67
CA THR A 167 13.25 2.31 -1.48
C THR A 167 11.97 1.48 -1.53
N VAL A 168 10.81 2.16 -1.50
CA VAL A 168 9.51 1.52 -1.60
C VAL A 168 8.73 2.08 -2.78
N CYS A 169 8.28 1.19 -3.64
CA CYS A 169 7.43 1.52 -4.78
C CYS A 169 5.96 1.35 -4.40
N VAL A 170 5.22 2.46 -4.31
CA VAL A 170 3.78 2.46 -4.04
C VAL A 170 3.05 2.35 -5.38
N MET A 171 2.56 1.15 -5.67
CA MET A 171 1.96 0.84 -6.96
C MET A 171 0.50 1.30 -7.04
N GLY A 172 0.12 1.87 -8.20
CA GLY A 172 -1.26 2.18 -8.54
C GLY A 172 -2.00 1.04 -9.24
N CYS A 173 -1.37 -0.10 -9.43
CA CYS A 173 -1.94 -1.31 -10.05
C CYS A 173 -1.61 -2.53 -9.21
N GLY A 174 -2.30 -3.65 -9.41
CA GLY A 174 -2.06 -4.88 -8.65
C GLY A 174 -0.60 -5.36 -8.72
N LEU A 175 -0.08 -5.96 -7.64
CA LEU A 175 1.30 -6.45 -7.56
C LEU A 175 1.66 -7.44 -8.69
N GLY A 176 0.68 -8.22 -9.14
CA GLY A 176 0.83 -9.16 -10.27
C GLY A 176 0.45 -8.56 -11.64
N CYS A 177 0.28 -7.25 -11.74
CA CYS A 177 -0.13 -6.61 -12.98
C CYS A 177 1.07 -6.46 -13.93
N ASP A 178 0.86 -6.79 -15.20
CA ASP A 178 1.84 -6.62 -16.29
C ASP A 178 2.07 -5.15 -16.70
N TYR A 179 1.56 -4.21 -15.92
CA TYR A 179 1.73 -2.79 -16.18
C TYR A 179 3.21 -2.39 -16.08
N LEU A 180 3.72 -1.70 -17.10
CA LEU A 180 5.13 -1.26 -17.19
C LEU A 180 6.13 -2.41 -17.08
N ARG A 181 6.01 -3.42 -17.94
CA ARG A 181 6.98 -4.55 -18.06
C ARG A 181 8.43 -4.09 -18.18
N ASP A 182 8.67 -2.96 -18.82
CA ASP A 182 10.00 -2.39 -19.01
C ASP A 182 10.69 -2.03 -17.68
N ASN A 183 9.91 -1.80 -16.62
CA ASN A 183 10.40 -1.53 -15.27
C ASN A 183 10.58 -2.80 -14.40
N GLU A 184 10.30 -3.98 -14.90
CA GLU A 184 10.45 -5.22 -14.12
C GLU A 184 11.86 -5.46 -13.59
N PRO A 185 12.94 -5.20 -14.34
CA PRO A 185 14.30 -5.29 -13.78
C PRO A 185 14.52 -4.37 -12.58
N LEU A 186 13.98 -3.14 -12.64
CA LEU A 186 14.07 -2.20 -11.53
C LEU A 186 13.22 -2.65 -10.33
N ARG A 187 11.98 -3.13 -10.57
CA ARG A 187 11.13 -3.67 -9.51
C ARG A 187 11.77 -4.82 -8.75
N ARG A 188 12.48 -5.71 -9.46
CA ARG A 188 13.21 -6.81 -8.82
C ARG A 188 14.25 -6.26 -7.84
N ARG A 189 15.03 -5.26 -8.23
CA ARG A 189 16.01 -4.62 -7.36
C ARG A 189 15.36 -3.89 -6.18
N ILE A 190 14.20 -3.27 -6.40
CA ILE A 190 13.42 -2.61 -5.33
C ILE A 190 13.00 -3.65 -4.28
N ARG A 191 12.52 -4.84 -4.70
CA ARG A 191 12.17 -5.93 -3.77
C ARG A 191 13.34 -6.39 -2.90
N GLU A 192 14.54 -6.40 -3.46
CA GLU A 192 15.76 -6.81 -2.74
C GLU A 192 16.22 -5.76 -1.71
N THR A 193 15.92 -4.47 -1.93
CA THR A 193 16.38 -3.36 -1.08
C THR A 193 15.27 -2.73 -0.24
N GLY A 194 14.02 -3.04 -0.51
CA GLY A 194 12.83 -2.49 0.12
C GLY A 194 11.60 -3.29 -0.25
N ALA A 195 10.55 -2.64 -0.82
CA ALA A 195 9.31 -3.31 -1.16
C ALA A 195 8.57 -2.68 -2.35
N LEU A 196 7.76 -3.50 -3.02
CA LEU A 196 6.62 -3.03 -3.81
C LEU A 196 5.39 -3.07 -2.88
N CYS A 197 4.65 -2.00 -2.82
CA CYS A 197 3.52 -1.84 -1.93
C CYS A 197 2.26 -1.43 -2.68
N LEU A 198 1.13 -2.07 -2.37
CA LEU A 198 -0.18 -1.73 -2.91
C LEU A 198 -1.13 -1.39 -1.76
N LEU A 199 -1.78 -0.21 -1.81
CA LEU A 199 -2.54 0.34 -0.68
C LEU A 199 -4.05 0.05 -0.73
N TYR A 200 -4.69 0.09 -1.90
CA TYR A 200 -6.15 0.21 -1.96
C TYR A 200 -6.88 -0.80 -2.85
N THR A 201 -6.17 -1.63 -3.58
CA THR A 201 -6.79 -2.59 -4.50
C THR A 201 -6.52 -4.03 -4.07
N SER A 202 -7.38 -4.96 -4.52
CA SER A 202 -7.10 -6.38 -4.34
C SER A 202 -5.81 -6.76 -5.07
N PRO A 203 -4.97 -7.65 -4.54
CA PRO A 203 -3.74 -8.10 -5.17
C PRO A 203 -3.97 -8.90 -6.48
N SER A 204 -5.17 -8.85 -7.05
CA SER A 204 -5.53 -9.58 -8.27
C SER A 204 -4.64 -9.20 -9.44
N PRO A 205 -4.14 -10.18 -10.22
CA PRO A 205 -3.42 -9.93 -11.47
C PRO A 205 -4.31 -9.33 -12.57
N ARG A 206 -5.62 -9.24 -12.35
CA ARG A 206 -6.60 -8.68 -13.26
C ARG A 206 -7.23 -7.42 -12.68
N ASP A 207 -6.47 -6.33 -12.63
CA ASP A 207 -7.07 -5.02 -12.44
C ASP A 207 -7.45 -4.50 -13.84
N PRO A 208 -8.76 -4.42 -14.18
CA PRO A 208 -9.14 -3.83 -15.45
C PRO A 208 -8.83 -2.35 -15.40
N LYS A 209 -8.33 -1.83 -16.50
CA LYS A 209 -8.01 -0.41 -16.74
C LYS A 209 -9.17 0.51 -16.42
#